data_b623c1e633254f177cf57ad240cf867c
#
_entry.id   b623c1e633254f177cf57ad240cf867c
#
_cell.length_a   1.000
_cell.length_b   1.000
_cell.length_c   1.000
_cell.angle_alpha   90.00
_cell.angle_beta   90.00
_cell.angle_gamma   90.00
#
_symmetry.space_group_name_H-M   'P 1'
#
loop_
_entity.id
_entity.type
_entity.pdbx_description
1 polymer ?
#
loop_
_entity_poly.entity_id
_entity_poly.type
_entity_poly.pdbx_seq_one_letter_code
_entity_poly.pdbx_strand_id
1 'polypeptide(L)'
;MPSVSMRALLEAGVHFGHQTRRWNPKMRPFIFAERNGIHIIDLAQTVHRLDGALDFVRETVASGDSVLFVGTKKQAQEPVSEEAARADQPYVNQRWLGGMLTNFVTIRKRLGLLDQLEARQAAGEFDRLSKKEAGRLTDEMTRLQRMLGGVRRMRRLPGAMFVIDPQRERIAVTEGRKLEIPIIGTGDTNVDPDQLDYVIPANDDAIRAIRLLCNLVAEAAIEGAQMRAARPEPEPEAEIEEPEEASDEMIAALAAGGTFSFEPEPDEDDVLPGELGVDATDVPAAEQPDGQA
;
A
#
# COMPACT_ATOMS: atom_id res chain seq x y z
N MET A 1 0.39 -20.97 15.75
CA MET A 1 0.55 -20.70 14.32
C MET A 1 1.43 -21.76 13.72
N PRO A 2 1.11 -22.39 12.60
CA PRO A 2 2.06 -23.28 11.93
C PRO A 2 3.16 -22.38 11.38
N SER A 3 4.34 -22.43 11.99
CA SER A 3 5.56 -21.88 11.41
C SER A 3 5.72 -22.46 10.00
N VAL A 4 5.96 -21.61 9.02
CA VAL A 4 6.13 -22.07 7.63
C VAL A 4 7.22 -23.12 7.57
N SER A 5 6.87 -24.32 7.11
CA SER A 5 7.83 -25.41 7.06
C SER A 5 8.95 -25.11 6.06
N MET A 6 10.18 -25.09 6.51
CA MET A 6 11.38 -24.97 5.64
C MET A 6 11.36 -26.02 4.52
N ARG A 7 10.82 -27.19 4.77
CA ARG A 7 10.63 -28.25 3.78
C ARG A 7 9.69 -27.82 2.65
N ALA A 8 8.56 -27.20 2.98
CA ALA A 8 7.62 -26.69 1.98
C ALA A 8 8.25 -25.60 1.09
N LEU A 9 9.04 -24.69 1.69
CA LEU A 9 9.79 -23.67 0.94
C LEU A 9 10.82 -24.31 -0.01
N LEU A 10 11.52 -25.34 0.44
CA LEU A 10 12.49 -26.07 -0.38
C LEU A 10 11.81 -26.79 -1.56
N GLU A 11 10.71 -27.48 -1.31
CA GLU A 11 9.93 -28.23 -2.32
C GLU A 11 9.28 -27.29 -3.36
N ALA A 12 8.88 -26.08 -2.94
CA ALA A 12 8.39 -25.05 -3.82
C ALA A 12 9.49 -24.34 -4.64
N GLY A 13 10.75 -24.54 -4.30
CA GLY A 13 11.89 -23.95 -4.99
C GLY A 13 12.14 -22.47 -4.64
N VAL A 14 11.73 -22.04 -3.46
CA VAL A 14 11.90 -20.67 -2.94
C VAL A 14 13.38 -20.27 -2.81
N HIS A 15 14.26 -21.25 -2.60
CA HIS A 15 15.69 -21.07 -2.39
C HIS A 15 16.52 -20.76 -3.65
N PHE A 16 15.95 -20.89 -4.86
CA PHE A 16 16.65 -20.54 -6.08
C PHE A 16 16.58 -19.02 -6.32
N GLY A 17 17.73 -18.41 -6.47
CA GLY A 17 17.84 -17.01 -6.88
C GLY A 17 18.20 -16.88 -8.35
N HIS A 18 18.58 -15.69 -8.76
CA HIS A 18 19.02 -15.37 -10.10
C HIS A 18 20.47 -15.77 -10.36
N GLN A 19 20.89 -15.70 -11.63
CA GLN A 19 22.27 -15.90 -12.04
C GLN A 19 23.20 -14.89 -11.36
N THR A 20 24.40 -15.30 -10.98
CA THR A 20 25.39 -14.50 -10.26
C THR A 20 25.71 -13.16 -10.91
N ARG A 21 25.65 -13.06 -12.24
CA ARG A 21 25.89 -11.80 -13.00
C ARG A 21 24.75 -10.76 -12.86
N ARG A 22 23.59 -11.14 -12.34
CA ARG A 22 22.40 -10.27 -12.24
C ARG A 22 22.05 -9.89 -10.81
N TRP A 23 22.90 -10.19 -9.86
CA TRP A 23 22.61 -9.98 -8.46
C TRP A 23 22.81 -8.53 -8.02
N ASN A 24 22.15 -8.16 -6.92
CA ASN A 24 22.40 -6.93 -6.22
C ASN A 24 23.31 -7.20 -5.00
N PRO A 25 24.45 -6.49 -4.86
CA PRO A 25 25.36 -6.67 -3.71
C PRO A 25 24.69 -6.51 -2.34
N LYS A 26 23.65 -5.69 -2.22
CA LYS A 26 22.87 -5.50 -0.99
C LYS A 26 22.12 -6.78 -0.55
N MET A 27 21.89 -7.71 -1.49
CA MET A 27 21.26 -9.01 -1.18
C MET A 27 22.23 -10.03 -0.62
N ARG A 28 23.54 -9.71 -0.52
CA ARG A 28 24.57 -10.60 0.02
C ARG A 28 24.21 -11.24 1.37
N PRO A 29 23.62 -10.52 2.35
CA PRO A 29 23.24 -11.12 3.63
C PRO A 29 22.22 -12.26 3.52
N PHE A 30 21.43 -12.29 2.44
CA PHE A 30 20.36 -13.27 2.20
C PHE A 30 20.78 -14.44 1.31
N ILE A 31 22.03 -14.44 0.83
CA ILE A 31 22.57 -15.48 -0.04
C ILE A 31 23.33 -16.47 0.80
N PHE A 32 22.89 -17.74 0.78
CA PHE A 32 23.57 -18.86 1.46
C PHE A 32 24.82 -19.30 0.73
N ALA A 33 24.73 -19.52 -0.60
CA ALA A 33 25.82 -20.04 -1.42
C ALA A 33 25.61 -19.73 -2.90
N GLU A 34 26.62 -20.04 -3.70
CA GLU A 34 26.51 -20.10 -5.16
C GLU A 34 26.68 -21.54 -5.63
N ARG A 35 25.83 -21.97 -6.57
CA ARG A 35 25.92 -23.26 -7.20
C ARG A 35 25.57 -23.16 -8.69
N ASN A 36 26.48 -23.65 -9.55
CA ASN A 36 26.32 -23.64 -11.00
C ASN A 36 25.99 -22.24 -11.59
N GLY A 37 26.60 -21.17 -11.04
CA GLY A 37 26.38 -19.80 -11.49
C GLY A 37 25.01 -19.22 -11.10
N ILE A 38 24.32 -19.85 -10.13
CA ILE A 38 23.05 -19.39 -9.57
C ILE A 38 23.24 -19.18 -8.06
N HIS A 39 22.73 -18.08 -7.53
CA HIS A 39 22.70 -17.85 -6.10
C HIS A 39 21.62 -18.71 -5.42
N ILE A 40 21.95 -19.23 -4.26
CA ILE A 40 21.02 -19.96 -3.39
C ILE A 40 20.67 -19.06 -2.22
N ILE A 41 19.38 -18.82 -2.02
CA ILE A 41 18.83 -17.98 -0.95
C ILE A 41 18.83 -18.77 0.37
N ASP A 42 19.16 -18.08 1.47
CA ASP A 42 19.14 -18.64 2.81
C ASP A 42 17.69 -18.76 3.32
N LEU A 43 17.17 -19.98 3.30
CA LEU A 43 15.80 -20.26 3.76
C LEU A 43 15.58 -20.05 5.26
N ALA A 44 16.61 -20.09 6.09
CA ALA A 44 16.48 -19.79 7.52
C ALA A 44 16.09 -18.32 7.72
N GLN A 45 16.72 -17.42 6.96
CA GLN A 45 16.35 -16.03 6.94
C GLN A 45 14.98 -15.78 6.29
N THR A 46 14.65 -16.57 5.24
CA THR A 46 13.32 -16.49 4.62
C THR A 46 12.24 -16.77 5.65
N VAL A 47 12.34 -17.86 6.42
CA VAL A 47 11.35 -18.21 7.46
C VAL A 47 11.20 -17.07 8.46
N HIS A 48 12.32 -16.60 9.04
CA HIS A 48 12.28 -15.56 10.08
C HIS A 48 11.65 -14.25 9.59
N ARG A 49 12.00 -13.81 8.37
CA ARG A 49 11.45 -12.57 7.81
C ARG A 49 10.03 -12.71 7.33
N LEU A 50 9.68 -13.89 6.85
CA LEU A 50 8.31 -14.20 6.44
C LEU A 50 7.37 -14.17 7.65
N ASP A 51 7.76 -14.76 8.78
CA ASP A 51 6.94 -14.73 10.01
C ASP A 51 6.64 -13.28 10.42
N GLY A 52 7.64 -12.40 10.45
CA GLY A 52 7.41 -10.98 10.78
C GLY A 52 6.53 -10.24 9.75
N ALA A 53 6.67 -10.57 8.45
CA ALA A 53 5.81 -10.00 7.41
C ALA A 53 4.36 -10.49 7.53
N LEU A 54 4.14 -11.76 7.86
CA LEU A 54 2.80 -12.32 8.07
C LEU A 54 2.12 -11.73 9.31
N ASP A 55 2.87 -11.51 10.39
CA ASP A 55 2.36 -10.83 11.59
C ASP A 55 1.89 -9.42 11.25
N PHE A 56 2.70 -8.66 10.50
CA PHE A 56 2.33 -7.33 10.05
C PHE A 56 1.08 -7.32 9.15
N VAL A 57 0.96 -8.26 8.20
CA VAL A 57 -0.26 -8.41 7.36
C VAL A 57 -1.49 -8.66 8.23
N ARG A 58 -1.36 -9.55 9.21
CA ARG A 58 -2.43 -9.92 10.13
C ARG A 58 -2.92 -8.70 10.93
N GLU A 59 -2.00 -7.93 11.48
CA GLU A 59 -2.30 -6.71 12.23
C GLU A 59 -2.93 -5.63 11.35
N THR A 60 -2.42 -5.42 10.14
CA THR A 60 -2.96 -4.47 9.17
C THR A 60 -4.41 -4.77 8.83
N VAL A 61 -4.74 -6.04 8.56
CA VAL A 61 -6.12 -6.42 8.25
C VAL A 61 -7.01 -6.40 9.49
N ALA A 62 -6.48 -6.78 10.66
CA ALA A 62 -7.20 -6.72 11.93
C ALA A 62 -7.55 -5.28 12.34
N SER A 63 -6.75 -4.28 11.96
CA SER A 63 -7.06 -2.86 12.16
C SER A 63 -8.10 -2.32 11.16
N GLY A 64 -8.47 -3.12 10.16
CA GLY A 64 -9.50 -2.79 9.16
C GLY A 64 -8.96 -2.24 7.86
N ASP A 65 -7.64 -2.19 7.69
CA ASP A 65 -7.01 -1.82 6.43
C ASP A 65 -6.92 -3.02 5.48
N SER A 66 -6.66 -2.75 4.22
CA SER A 66 -6.47 -3.78 3.20
C SER A 66 -5.00 -3.89 2.79
N VAL A 67 -4.63 -5.06 2.30
CA VAL A 67 -3.31 -5.33 1.72
C VAL A 67 -3.46 -5.48 0.22
N LEU A 68 -2.80 -4.61 -0.56
CA LEU A 68 -2.84 -4.65 -2.01
C LEU A 68 -1.82 -5.65 -2.55
N PHE A 69 -2.30 -6.72 -3.20
CA PHE A 69 -1.45 -7.69 -3.86
C PHE A 69 -1.04 -7.20 -5.25
N VAL A 70 0.26 -7.18 -5.54
CA VAL A 70 0.80 -6.69 -6.81
C VAL A 70 1.74 -7.72 -7.42
N GLY A 71 1.43 -8.13 -8.66
CA GLY A 71 2.28 -9.05 -9.41
C GLY A 71 1.84 -9.17 -10.86
N THR A 72 2.50 -8.43 -11.76
CA THR A 72 2.16 -8.41 -13.18
C THR A 72 2.94 -9.43 -14.02
N LYS A 73 3.91 -10.13 -13.43
CA LYS A 73 4.68 -11.20 -14.05
C LYS A 73 3.76 -12.35 -14.44
N LYS A 74 3.93 -12.96 -15.62
CA LYS A 74 3.06 -14.05 -16.09
C LYS A 74 2.87 -15.16 -15.05
N GLN A 75 3.95 -15.50 -14.33
CA GLN A 75 3.95 -16.53 -13.30
C GLN A 75 3.16 -16.11 -12.05
N ALA A 76 3.02 -14.79 -11.79
CA ALA A 76 2.35 -14.23 -10.63
C ALA A 76 0.87 -13.90 -10.89
N GLN A 77 0.45 -13.71 -12.13
CA GLN A 77 -0.89 -13.22 -12.49
C GLN A 77 -2.01 -14.05 -11.89
N GLU A 78 -1.95 -15.36 -12.05
CA GLU A 78 -2.97 -16.30 -11.56
C GLU A 78 -2.89 -16.44 -10.02
N PRO A 79 -1.72 -16.77 -9.41
CA PRO A 79 -1.63 -16.87 -7.95
C PRO A 79 -2.05 -15.61 -7.20
N VAL A 80 -1.67 -14.42 -7.68
CA VAL A 80 -2.04 -13.14 -7.08
C VAL A 80 -3.55 -12.93 -7.11
N SER A 81 -4.21 -13.16 -8.26
CA SER A 81 -5.66 -12.94 -8.36
C SER A 81 -6.46 -13.96 -7.57
N GLU A 82 -6.04 -15.22 -7.57
CA GLU A 82 -6.72 -16.32 -6.89
C GLU A 82 -6.66 -16.14 -5.36
N GLU A 83 -5.46 -15.92 -4.83
CA GLU A 83 -5.24 -15.83 -3.39
C GLU A 83 -5.75 -14.50 -2.80
N ALA A 84 -5.59 -13.39 -3.52
CA ALA A 84 -6.15 -12.11 -3.07
C ALA A 84 -7.69 -12.14 -3.06
N ALA A 85 -8.31 -12.72 -4.09
CA ALA A 85 -9.77 -12.89 -4.12
C ALA A 85 -10.27 -13.79 -2.98
N ARG A 86 -9.54 -14.88 -2.65
CA ARG A 86 -9.85 -15.78 -1.54
C ARG A 86 -9.80 -15.04 -0.18
N ALA A 87 -8.87 -14.11 -0.02
CA ALA A 87 -8.70 -13.30 1.19
C ALA A 87 -9.52 -12.01 1.20
N ASP A 88 -10.37 -11.76 0.20
CA ASP A 88 -11.12 -10.51 -0.02
C ASP A 88 -10.23 -9.26 -0.03
N GLN A 89 -9.01 -9.40 -0.57
CA GLN A 89 -8.04 -8.31 -0.69
C GLN A 89 -7.99 -7.77 -2.12
N PRO A 90 -7.67 -6.46 -2.31
CA PRO A 90 -7.47 -5.89 -3.64
C PRO A 90 -6.19 -6.42 -4.29
N TYR A 91 -6.18 -6.48 -5.63
CA TYR A 91 -5.01 -6.93 -6.37
C TYR A 91 -4.82 -6.25 -7.73
N VAL A 92 -3.58 -6.25 -8.20
CA VAL A 92 -3.17 -5.82 -9.55
C VAL A 92 -2.30 -6.92 -10.16
N ASN A 93 -2.83 -7.64 -11.14
CA ASN A 93 -2.16 -8.77 -11.76
C ASN A 93 -1.88 -8.63 -13.27
N GLN A 94 -2.33 -7.54 -13.92
CA GLN A 94 -2.10 -7.36 -15.35
C GLN A 94 -1.01 -6.34 -15.65
N ARG A 95 -1.26 -5.09 -15.35
CA ARG A 95 -0.32 -4.01 -15.54
C ARG A 95 -0.58 -2.92 -14.50
N TRP A 96 0.48 -2.46 -13.85
CA TRP A 96 0.39 -1.27 -13.02
C TRP A 96 0.17 -0.03 -13.88
N LEU A 97 -0.88 0.71 -13.60
CA LEU A 97 -1.13 2.00 -14.24
C LEU A 97 -0.47 3.10 -13.41
N GLY A 98 0.37 3.92 -14.04
CA GLY A 98 0.98 5.05 -13.34
C GLY A 98 -0.09 5.95 -12.72
N GLY A 99 0.09 6.33 -11.46
CA GLY A 99 -0.89 7.09 -10.69
C GLY A 99 -1.98 6.23 -10.03
N MET A 100 -1.82 4.90 -9.96
CA MET A 100 -2.84 4.03 -9.37
C MET A 100 -3.09 4.34 -7.89
N LEU A 101 -2.07 4.72 -7.15
CA LEU A 101 -2.18 5.17 -5.76
C LEU A 101 -2.06 6.69 -5.66
N THR A 102 -1.05 7.29 -6.29
CA THR A 102 -0.79 8.73 -6.21
C THR A 102 -1.87 9.59 -6.86
N ASN A 103 -2.67 9.05 -7.77
CA ASN A 103 -3.82 9.70 -8.39
C ASN A 103 -5.09 8.84 -8.25
N PHE A 104 -5.31 8.34 -7.04
CA PHE A 104 -6.39 7.41 -6.73
C PHE A 104 -7.78 7.98 -7.05
N VAL A 105 -7.97 9.29 -6.91
CA VAL A 105 -9.23 9.96 -7.29
C VAL A 105 -9.58 9.71 -8.77
N THR A 106 -8.60 9.79 -9.67
CA THR A 106 -8.82 9.50 -11.09
C THR A 106 -9.11 8.02 -11.33
N ILE A 107 -8.44 7.12 -10.61
CA ILE A 107 -8.71 5.68 -10.68
C ILE A 107 -10.15 5.39 -10.24
N ARG A 108 -10.62 5.99 -9.15
CA ARG A 108 -12.02 5.87 -8.69
C ARG A 108 -13.03 6.34 -9.74
N LYS A 109 -12.75 7.44 -10.44
CA LYS A 109 -13.60 7.90 -11.56
C LYS A 109 -13.66 6.86 -12.69
N ARG A 110 -12.54 6.19 -12.99
CA ARG A 110 -12.50 5.11 -13.99
C ARG A 110 -13.24 3.85 -13.54
N LEU A 111 -13.20 3.53 -12.25
CA LEU A 111 -14.01 2.45 -11.68
C LEU A 111 -15.50 2.77 -11.76
N GLY A 112 -15.89 4.01 -11.44
CA GLY A 112 -17.28 4.45 -11.61
C GLY A 112 -17.77 4.37 -13.07
N LEU A 113 -16.88 4.67 -14.04
CA LEU A 113 -17.20 4.48 -15.46
C LEU A 113 -17.42 2.99 -15.79
N LEU A 114 -16.58 2.08 -15.24
CA LEU A 114 -16.78 0.65 -15.41
C LEU A 114 -18.13 0.19 -14.89
N ASP A 115 -18.52 0.62 -13.68
CA ASP A 115 -19.80 0.30 -13.07
C ASP A 115 -20.98 0.81 -13.92
N GLN A 116 -20.87 2.01 -14.49
CA GLN A 116 -21.87 2.57 -15.39
C GLN A 116 -21.98 1.80 -16.70
N LEU A 117 -20.85 1.39 -17.30
CA LEU A 117 -20.85 0.62 -18.55
C LEU A 117 -21.49 -0.76 -18.34
N GLU A 118 -21.18 -1.44 -17.24
CA GLU A 118 -21.79 -2.73 -16.89
C GLU A 118 -23.30 -2.60 -16.64
N ALA A 119 -23.74 -1.56 -15.92
CA ALA A 119 -25.15 -1.30 -15.68
C ALA A 119 -25.93 -1.04 -17.00
N ARG A 120 -25.35 -0.23 -17.90
CA ARG A 120 -25.93 0.06 -19.23
C ARG A 120 -26.00 -1.19 -20.11
N GLN A 121 -24.97 -2.05 -20.05
CA GLN A 121 -25.00 -3.34 -20.76
C GLN A 121 -26.10 -4.25 -20.21
N ALA A 122 -26.20 -4.37 -18.88
CA ALA A 122 -27.22 -5.17 -18.22
C ALA A 122 -28.67 -4.66 -18.50
N ALA A 123 -28.84 -3.34 -18.70
CA ALA A 123 -30.10 -2.72 -19.10
C ALA A 123 -30.43 -2.93 -20.60
N GLY A 124 -29.58 -3.60 -21.38
CA GLY A 124 -29.78 -3.81 -22.82
C GLY A 124 -29.63 -2.55 -23.66
N GLU A 125 -28.99 -1.51 -23.14
CA GLU A 125 -28.79 -0.25 -23.89
C GLU A 125 -27.85 -0.45 -25.09
N PHE A 126 -26.88 -1.37 -24.99
CA PHE A 126 -25.94 -1.65 -26.07
C PHE A 126 -26.61 -2.25 -27.30
N ASP A 127 -27.73 -2.97 -27.13
CA ASP A 127 -28.49 -3.56 -28.24
C ASP A 127 -29.20 -2.52 -29.09
N ARG A 128 -29.43 -1.32 -28.54
CA ARG A 128 -30.06 -0.18 -29.23
C ARG A 128 -29.07 0.70 -29.97
N LEU A 129 -27.77 0.50 -29.77
CA LEU A 129 -26.71 1.26 -30.41
C LEU A 129 -26.30 0.65 -31.76
N SER A 130 -25.59 1.44 -32.58
CA SER A 130 -24.95 0.86 -33.76
C SER A 130 -23.90 -0.16 -33.35
N LYS A 131 -23.68 -1.20 -34.20
CA LYS A 131 -22.65 -2.24 -33.93
C LYS A 131 -21.28 -1.67 -33.62
N LYS A 132 -20.91 -0.54 -34.26
CA LYS A 132 -19.62 0.11 -34.06
C LYS A 132 -19.52 0.77 -32.68
N GLU A 133 -20.58 1.40 -32.23
CA GLU A 133 -20.61 2.06 -30.90
C GLU A 133 -20.66 1.02 -29.78
N ALA A 134 -21.55 0.02 -29.90
CA ALA A 134 -21.64 -1.08 -28.96
C ALA A 134 -20.28 -1.80 -28.83
N GLY A 135 -19.60 -2.09 -29.94
CA GLY A 135 -18.27 -2.67 -29.95
C GLY A 135 -17.24 -1.85 -29.19
N ARG A 136 -17.18 -0.52 -29.42
CA ARG A 136 -16.25 0.38 -28.71
C ARG A 136 -16.50 0.41 -27.20
N LEU A 137 -17.77 0.46 -26.77
CA LEU A 137 -18.09 0.45 -25.33
C LEU A 137 -17.77 -0.89 -24.67
N THR A 138 -18.02 -2.01 -25.38
CA THR A 138 -17.66 -3.36 -24.91
C THR A 138 -16.13 -3.51 -24.78
N ASP A 139 -15.36 -3.03 -25.74
CA ASP A 139 -13.90 -3.07 -25.71
C ASP A 139 -13.35 -2.22 -24.56
N GLU A 140 -13.92 -1.02 -24.33
CA GLU A 140 -13.52 -0.16 -23.24
C GLU A 140 -13.85 -0.80 -21.89
N MET A 141 -15.05 -1.35 -21.72
CA MET A 141 -15.47 -2.05 -20.51
C MET A 141 -14.55 -3.25 -20.22
N THR A 142 -14.28 -4.09 -21.21
CA THR A 142 -13.39 -5.25 -21.08
C THR A 142 -11.98 -4.82 -20.68
N ARG A 143 -11.48 -3.74 -21.27
CA ARG A 143 -10.17 -3.18 -20.93
C ARG A 143 -10.12 -2.68 -19.48
N LEU A 144 -11.14 -1.92 -19.05
CA LEU A 144 -11.22 -1.42 -17.67
C LEU A 144 -11.33 -2.56 -16.67
N GLN A 145 -12.20 -3.54 -16.92
CA GLN A 145 -12.37 -4.73 -16.09
C GLN A 145 -11.07 -5.51 -15.94
N ARG A 146 -10.34 -5.72 -17.04
CA ARG A 146 -9.04 -6.39 -17.03
C ARG A 146 -7.98 -5.64 -16.21
N MET A 147 -7.95 -4.30 -16.28
CA MET A 147 -6.90 -3.50 -15.66
C MET A 147 -7.21 -3.10 -14.22
N LEU A 148 -8.49 -2.87 -13.91
CA LEU A 148 -8.91 -2.29 -12.63
C LEU A 148 -9.85 -3.21 -11.84
N GLY A 149 -10.28 -4.35 -12.41
CA GLY A 149 -11.23 -5.24 -11.74
C GLY A 149 -10.80 -5.69 -10.36
N GLY A 150 -9.50 -5.96 -10.18
CA GLY A 150 -8.95 -6.39 -8.90
C GLY A 150 -8.95 -5.31 -7.80
N VAL A 151 -9.01 -4.03 -8.17
CA VAL A 151 -9.05 -2.90 -7.21
C VAL A 151 -10.45 -2.29 -7.08
N ARG A 152 -11.48 -2.91 -7.68
CA ARG A 152 -12.85 -2.39 -7.70
C ARG A 152 -13.42 -2.12 -6.31
N ARG A 153 -13.11 -3.00 -5.34
CA ARG A 153 -13.59 -2.88 -3.96
C ARG A 153 -12.78 -1.91 -3.09
N MET A 154 -11.66 -1.42 -3.59
CA MET A 154 -10.79 -0.52 -2.86
C MET A 154 -11.42 0.88 -2.77
N ARG A 155 -11.94 1.25 -1.59
CA ARG A 155 -12.59 2.54 -1.33
C ARG A 155 -11.60 3.61 -0.88
N ARG A 156 -10.51 3.20 -0.24
CA ARG A 156 -9.42 4.02 0.29
C ARG A 156 -8.08 3.41 -0.09
N LEU A 157 -6.99 4.13 0.13
CA LEU A 157 -5.65 3.61 -0.06
C LEU A 157 -5.42 2.37 0.84
N PRO A 158 -4.63 1.39 0.40
CA PRO A 158 -4.34 0.20 1.19
C PRO A 158 -3.41 0.54 2.36
N GLY A 159 -3.52 -0.17 3.48
CA GLY A 159 -2.63 -0.05 4.63
C GLY A 159 -1.27 -0.69 4.40
N ALA A 160 -1.15 -1.61 3.44
CA ALA A 160 0.11 -2.24 3.04
C ALA A 160 0.04 -2.74 1.59
N MET A 161 1.21 -2.97 0.99
CA MET A 161 1.35 -3.59 -0.33
C MET A 161 2.17 -4.88 -0.22
N PHE A 162 1.70 -5.94 -0.86
CA PHE A 162 2.47 -7.17 -1.07
C PHE A 162 2.88 -7.26 -2.54
N VAL A 163 4.18 -7.18 -2.83
CA VAL A 163 4.72 -7.02 -4.18
C VAL A 163 5.57 -8.23 -4.57
N ILE A 164 5.20 -8.88 -5.66
CA ILE A 164 5.99 -9.94 -6.30
C ILE A 164 6.89 -9.29 -7.37
N ASP A 165 8.19 -9.55 -7.33
CA ASP A 165 9.20 -8.96 -8.22
C ASP A 165 9.21 -7.40 -8.16
N PRO A 166 9.67 -6.81 -7.04
CA PRO A 166 9.71 -5.34 -6.86
C PRO A 166 10.52 -4.62 -7.95
N GLN A 167 11.49 -5.28 -8.54
CA GLN A 167 12.29 -4.70 -9.62
C GLN A 167 11.45 -4.48 -10.88
N ARG A 168 10.54 -5.40 -11.18
CA ARG A 168 9.59 -5.26 -12.28
C ARG A 168 8.49 -4.25 -11.95
N GLU A 169 7.99 -4.28 -10.72
CA GLU A 169 6.91 -3.42 -10.23
C GLU A 169 7.42 -2.09 -9.66
N ARG A 170 8.54 -1.60 -10.17
CA ARG A 170 9.25 -0.41 -9.69
C ARG A 170 8.36 0.82 -9.57
N ILE A 171 7.38 1.00 -10.46
CA ILE A 171 6.46 2.13 -10.42
C ILE A 171 5.53 1.99 -9.21
N ALA A 172 5.01 0.79 -8.95
CA ALA A 172 4.17 0.51 -7.78
C ALA A 172 4.91 0.77 -6.47
N VAL A 173 6.15 0.27 -6.37
CA VAL A 173 7.04 0.50 -5.21
C VAL A 173 7.30 2.00 -5.01
N THR A 174 7.59 2.74 -6.09
CA THR A 174 7.84 4.19 -5.99
C THR A 174 6.59 4.95 -5.52
N GLU A 175 5.41 4.58 -6.01
CA GLU A 175 4.15 5.20 -5.59
C GLU A 175 3.80 4.86 -4.13
N GLY A 176 3.98 3.60 -3.72
CA GLY A 176 3.77 3.18 -2.33
C GLY A 176 4.66 3.95 -1.35
N ARG A 177 5.96 4.02 -1.64
CA ARG A 177 6.92 4.79 -0.83
C ARG A 177 6.60 6.28 -0.75
N LYS A 178 6.13 6.87 -1.86
CA LYS A 178 5.73 8.29 -1.88
C LYS A 178 4.55 8.59 -0.97
N LEU A 179 3.70 7.61 -0.76
CA LEU A 179 2.50 7.69 0.10
C LEU A 179 2.73 7.06 1.49
N GLU A 180 3.97 6.70 1.79
CA GLU A 180 4.37 6.08 3.06
C GLU A 180 3.59 4.79 3.37
N ILE A 181 3.15 4.07 2.32
CA ILE A 181 2.48 2.78 2.45
C ILE A 181 3.55 1.70 2.63
N PRO A 182 3.54 0.94 3.73
CA PRO A 182 4.48 -0.15 3.96
C PRO A 182 4.47 -1.20 2.85
N ILE A 183 5.66 -1.61 2.40
CA ILE A 183 5.82 -2.53 1.28
C ILE A 183 6.46 -3.83 1.77
N ILE A 184 5.71 -4.91 1.62
CA ILE A 184 6.18 -6.29 1.77
C ILE A 184 6.57 -6.77 0.37
N GLY A 185 7.79 -7.21 0.16
CA GLY A 185 8.21 -7.63 -1.17
C GLY A 185 8.99 -8.94 -1.19
N THR A 186 8.83 -9.70 -2.28
CA THR A 186 9.72 -10.83 -2.56
C THR A 186 11.10 -10.29 -2.94
N GLY A 187 12.10 -10.62 -2.15
CA GLY A 187 13.49 -10.22 -2.36
C GLY A 187 14.29 -11.32 -3.06
N ASP A 188 14.18 -11.44 -4.38
CA ASP A 188 15.13 -12.27 -5.12
C ASP A 188 16.52 -11.59 -5.14
N THR A 189 17.53 -12.29 -5.52
CA THR A 189 18.94 -11.86 -5.44
C THR A 189 19.30 -10.64 -6.28
N ASN A 190 18.42 -10.17 -7.15
CA ASN A 190 18.56 -8.98 -8.01
C ASN A 190 17.84 -7.73 -7.47
N VAL A 191 17.08 -7.84 -6.39
CA VAL A 191 16.25 -6.76 -5.81
C VAL A 191 17.11 -5.84 -4.94
N ASP A 192 16.72 -4.56 -4.82
CA ASP A 192 17.24 -3.63 -3.82
C ASP A 192 16.39 -3.73 -2.54
N PRO A 193 16.90 -4.35 -1.46
CA PRO A 193 16.14 -4.55 -0.22
C PRO A 193 15.80 -3.23 0.49
N ASP A 194 16.54 -2.14 0.26
CA ASP A 194 16.29 -0.84 0.90
C ASP A 194 15.01 -0.16 0.39
N GLN A 195 14.41 -0.70 -0.67
CA GLN A 195 13.14 -0.20 -1.20
C GLN A 195 11.92 -0.83 -0.52
N LEU A 196 12.12 -1.83 0.33
CA LEU A 196 11.08 -2.62 0.96
C LEU A 196 11.16 -2.49 2.48
N ASP A 197 10.02 -2.40 3.14
CA ASP A 197 9.94 -2.38 4.60
C ASP A 197 10.05 -3.80 5.16
N TYR A 198 9.42 -4.76 4.49
CA TYR A 198 9.50 -6.19 4.81
C TYR A 198 10.02 -6.96 3.61
N VAL A 199 11.30 -7.34 3.66
CA VAL A 199 11.94 -8.16 2.62
C VAL A 199 11.73 -9.63 2.94
N ILE A 200 11.10 -10.37 2.04
CA ILE A 200 10.98 -11.84 2.10
C ILE A 200 11.98 -12.41 1.08
N PRO A 201 13.17 -12.88 1.49
CA PRO A 201 14.13 -13.46 0.56
C PRO A 201 13.54 -14.71 -0.10
N ALA A 202 13.23 -14.64 -1.38
CA ALA A 202 12.52 -15.71 -2.07
C ALA A 202 12.66 -15.60 -3.59
N ASN A 203 12.53 -16.74 -4.25
CA ASN A 203 12.44 -16.84 -5.70
C ASN A 203 11.12 -16.21 -6.20
N ASP A 204 11.22 -15.32 -7.16
CA ASP A 204 10.09 -14.65 -7.80
C ASP A 204 9.79 -15.12 -9.23
N ASP A 205 10.50 -16.18 -9.72
CA ASP A 205 10.34 -16.76 -11.04
C ASP A 205 9.53 -18.06 -11.04
N ALA A 206 9.62 -18.84 -9.97
CA ALA A 206 8.97 -20.14 -9.87
C ALA A 206 7.49 -20.01 -9.48
N ILE A 207 6.56 -20.46 -10.31
CA ILE A 207 5.10 -20.42 -10.06
C ILE A 207 4.76 -21.03 -8.69
N ARG A 208 5.39 -22.16 -8.32
CA ARG A 208 5.14 -22.81 -7.03
C ARG A 208 5.59 -21.99 -5.84
N ALA A 209 6.73 -21.27 -5.95
CA ALA A 209 7.23 -20.39 -4.92
C ALA A 209 6.29 -19.19 -4.75
N ILE A 210 5.91 -18.56 -5.85
CA ILE A 210 4.97 -17.42 -5.85
C ILE A 210 3.62 -17.83 -5.26
N ARG A 211 3.05 -18.96 -5.68
CA ARG A 211 1.76 -19.47 -5.18
C ARG A 211 1.83 -19.73 -3.67
N LEU A 212 2.91 -20.33 -3.20
CA LEU A 212 3.09 -20.58 -1.76
C LEU A 212 3.13 -19.26 -0.96
N LEU A 213 3.89 -18.26 -1.44
CA LEU A 213 3.99 -16.97 -0.74
C LEU A 213 2.66 -16.21 -0.78
N CYS A 214 1.98 -16.16 -1.93
CA CYS A 214 0.64 -15.56 -2.03
C CYS A 214 -0.36 -16.23 -1.09
N ASN A 215 -0.33 -17.57 -1.01
CA ASN A 215 -1.19 -18.34 -0.12
C ASN A 215 -0.95 -17.99 1.35
N LEU A 216 0.32 -17.93 1.79
CA LEU A 216 0.67 -17.59 3.17
C LEU A 216 0.23 -16.17 3.55
N VAL A 217 0.44 -15.19 2.66
CA VAL A 217 0.00 -13.81 2.88
C VAL A 217 -1.53 -13.72 2.90
N ALA A 218 -2.21 -14.46 2.04
CA ALA A 218 -3.67 -14.52 2.03
C ALA A 218 -4.23 -15.17 3.31
N GLU A 219 -3.60 -16.25 3.81
CA GLU A 219 -3.98 -16.85 5.10
C GLU A 219 -3.83 -15.85 6.25
N ALA A 220 -2.70 -15.12 6.31
CA ALA A 220 -2.51 -14.08 7.32
C ALA A 220 -3.57 -12.97 7.23
N ALA A 221 -3.96 -12.58 6.03
CA ALA A 221 -5.04 -11.60 5.82
C ALA A 221 -6.41 -12.15 6.29
N ILE A 222 -6.72 -13.43 6.01
CA ILE A 222 -7.94 -14.08 6.49
C ILE A 222 -7.96 -14.17 8.02
N GLU A 223 -6.84 -14.57 8.64
CA GLU A 223 -6.70 -14.58 10.11
C GLU A 223 -6.91 -13.17 10.68
N GLY A 224 -6.33 -12.13 10.09
CA GLY A 224 -6.53 -10.74 10.49
C GLY A 224 -8.01 -10.31 10.39
N ALA A 225 -8.70 -10.69 9.32
CA ALA A 225 -10.13 -10.43 9.16
C ALA A 225 -10.97 -11.15 10.23
N GLN A 226 -10.61 -12.39 10.59
CA GLN A 226 -11.25 -13.12 11.68
C GLN A 226 -11.00 -12.46 13.05
N MET A 227 -9.77 -11.98 13.29
CA MET A 227 -9.43 -11.24 14.51
C MET A 227 -10.25 -9.95 14.62
N ARG A 228 -10.43 -9.24 13.51
CA ARG A 228 -11.29 -8.07 13.45
C ARG A 228 -12.74 -8.41 13.77
N ALA A 229 -13.28 -9.44 13.15
CA ALA A 229 -14.67 -9.88 13.41
C ALA A 229 -14.91 -10.36 14.83
N ALA A 230 -13.86 -10.87 15.51
CA ALA A 230 -13.91 -11.30 16.90
C ALA A 230 -13.73 -10.14 17.92
N ARG A 231 -13.31 -8.95 17.49
CA ARG A 231 -13.30 -7.78 18.37
C ARG A 231 -14.75 -7.34 18.61
N PRO A 232 -15.15 -7.08 19.86
CA PRO A 232 -16.44 -6.42 20.11
C PRO A 232 -16.43 -5.11 19.32
N GLU A 233 -17.53 -4.84 18.61
CA GLU A 233 -17.70 -3.53 17.96
C GLU A 233 -17.43 -2.46 19.02
N PRO A 234 -16.56 -1.46 18.76
CA PRO A 234 -16.48 -0.31 19.63
C PRO A 234 -17.92 0.21 19.78
N GLU A 235 -18.34 0.41 21.02
CA GLU A 235 -19.62 1.09 21.29
C GLU A 235 -19.64 2.31 20.34
N PRO A 236 -20.76 2.56 19.63
CA PRO A 236 -20.82 3.68 18.69
C PRO A 236 -20.33 4.91 19.45
N GLU A 237 -19.19 5.45 19.06
CA GLU A 237 -18.74 6.76 19.54
C GLU A 237 -19.97 7.65 19.34
N ALA A 238 -20.42 8.27 20.43
CA ALA A 238 -21.60 9.11 20.43
C ALA A 238 -21.54 9.96 19.16
N GLU A 239 -22.57 9.85 18.32
CA GLU A 239 -22.71 10.62 17.09
C GLU A 239 -22.28 12.04 17.46
N ILE A 240 -21.15 12.49 16.89
CA ILE A 240 -20.82 13.90 16.89
C ILE A 240 -21.99 14.48 16.16
N GLU A 241 -22.89 15.14 16.90
CA GLU A 241 -24.04 15.84 16.35
C GLU A 241 -23.51 16.61 15.15
N GLU A 242 -23.95 16.23 13.95
CA GLU A 242 -23.67 17.02 12.76
C GLU A 242 -24.10 18.44 13.10
N PRO A 243 -23.27 19.47 12.87
CA PRO A 243 -23.65 20.83 13.19
C PRO A 243 -24.99 21.06 12.49
N GLU A 244 -26.02 21.46 13.28
CA GLU A 244 -27.36 21.70 12.81
C GLU A 244 -27.32 22.39 11.44
N GLU A 245 -27.96 21.79 10.46
CA GLU A 245 -28.12 22.41 9.14
C GLU A 245 -28.49 23.86 9.34
N ALA A 246 -27.74 24.78 8.74
CA ALA A 246 -27.93 26.21 8.88
C ALA A 246 -29.40 26.53 8.75
N SER A 247 -30.00 27.07 9.84
CA SER A 247 -31.42 27.35 9.89
C SER A 247 -31.82 28.24 8.69
N ASP A 248 -33.02 28.05 8.17
CA ASP A 248 -33.53 28.84 7.05
C ASP A 248 -33.38 30.35 7.26
N GLU A 249 -33.33 30.82 8.51
CA GLU A 249 -33.04 32.21 8.88
C GLU A 249 -31.62 32.63 8.57
N MET A 250 -30.63 31.74 8.75
CA MET A 250 -29.23 32.01 8.47
C MET A 250 -28.94 32.02 6.96
N ILE A 251 -29.64 31.18 6.21
CA ILE A 251 -29.60 31.16 4.74
C ILE A 251 -30.27 32.44 4.19
N ALA A 252 -31.37 32.90 4.77
CA ALA A 252 -32.04 34.13 4.39
C ALA A 252 -31.21 35.38 4.70
N ALA A 253 -30.46 35.41 5.82
CA ALA A 253 -29.54 36.48 6.19
C ALA A 253 -28.34 36.57 5.22
N LEU A 254 -27.79 35.47 4.79
CA LEU A 254 -26.72 35.41 3.76
C LEU A 254 -27.22 35.89 2.39
N ALA A 255 -28.44 35.56 1.99
CA ALA A 255 -29.07 36.01 0.74
C ALA A 255 -29.37 37.51 0.75
N ALA A 256 -29.56 38.14 1.92
CA ALA A 256 -29.81 39.58 2.11
C ALA A 256 -28.54 40.45 2.13
N GLY A 257 -27.33 39.88 1.88
CA GLY A 257 -26.05 40.62 1.77
C GLY A 257 -25.39 40.97 3.11
N GLY A 258 -25.74 40.27 4.19
CA GLY A 258 -25.06 40.39 5.48
C GLY A 258 -23.64 39.88 5.42
N THR A 259 -22.63 40.74 5.69
CA THR A 259 -21.24 40.33 5.85
C THR A 259 -21.03 39.88 7.29
N PHE A 260 -20.71 38.58 7.47
CA PHE A 260 -20.24 38.08 8.74
C PHE A 260 -18.74 38.44 8.89
N SER A 261 -18.39 39.29 9.84
CA SER A 261 -17.02 39.49 10.26
C SER A 261 -16.68 38.40 11.27
N PHE A 262 -15.82 37.46 10.86
CA PHE A 262 -15.20 36.51 11.76
C PHE A 262 -14.06 37.24 12.49
N GLU A 263 -14.26 37.56 13.75
CA GLU A 263 -13.15 37.93 14.63
C GLU A 263 -12.53 36.62 15.14
N PRO A 264 -11.26 36.31 14.76
CA PRO A 264 -10.59 35.15 15.32
C PRO A 264 -10.37 35.38 16.82
N GLU A 265 -10.74 34.43 17.66
CA GLU A 265 -10.32 34.43 19.07
C GLU A 265 -8.78 34.43 19.08
N PRO A 266 -8.16 35.22 19.97
CA PRO A 266 -6.71 35.27 20.08
C PRO A 266 -6.19 33.91 20.56
N ASP A 267 -5.27 33.32 19.80
CA ASP A 267 -4.56 32.12 20.19
C ASP A 267 -3.87 32.33 21.55
N GLU A 268 -4.10 31.43 22.51
CA GLU A 268 -3.53 31.48 23.86
C GLU A 268 -1.98 31.39 23.93
N ASP A 269 -1.31 31.24 22.79
CA ASP A 269 0.16 31.10 22.70
C ASP A 269 0.93 32.42 22.48
N ASP A 270 0.28 33.57 22.43
CA ASP A 270 0.93 34.88 22.25
C ASP A 270 1.09 35.67 23.56
N VAL A 271 1.33 34.98 24.67
CA VAL A 271 1.80 35.66 25.91
C VAL A 271 3.33 35.75 25.90
N LEU A 272 3.82 36.83 25.35
CA LEU A 272 5.23 37.23 25.54
C LEU A 272 5.49 37.43 27.04
N PRO A 273 6.56 36.80 27.63
CA PRO A 273 6.90 37.05 29.02
C PRO A 273 7.42 38.48 29.14
N GLY A 274 6.72 39.22 29.97
CA GLY A 274 6.98 40.64 30.27
C GLY A 274 8.40 40.93 30.74
N GLU A 275 8.80 42.10 30.39
CA GLU A 275 9.98 42.83 30.84
C GLU A 275 10.22 42.67 32.34
N LEU A 276 11.27 41.94 32.70
CA LEU A 276 11.95 42.13 33.98
C LEU A 276 13.23 42.89 33.68
N GLY A 277 13.22 44.18 34.04
CA GLY A 277 14.39 45.02 34.06
C GLY A 277 15.45 44.40 34.95
N VAL A 278 16.64 44.24 34.43
CA VAL A 278 17.88 44.08 35.20
C VAL A 278 18.91 45.05 34.65
N ASP A 279 19.33 45.86 35.59
CA ASP A 279 20.34 46.90 35.54
C ASP A 279 21.67 46.43 34.91
N ALA A 280 22.23 47.33 34.12
CA ALA A 280 23.58 47.21 33.63
C ALA A 280 24.55 47.48 34.77
N THR A 281 25.43 46.52 35.08
CA THR A 281 26.82 46.69 35.50
C THR A 281 27.40 45.32 35.84
N ASP A 282 28.23 44.77 35.01
CA ASP A 282 29.59 44.31 35.30
C ASP A 282 30.17 43.54 34.12
N VAL A 283 31.11 44.14 33.47
CA VAL A 283 32.05 43.52 32.56
C VAL A 283 33.33 43.27 33.36
N PRO A 284 33.95 42.12 33.29
CA PRO A 284 35.39 42.11 33.12
C PRO A 284 35.83 41.47 31.81
N ALA A 285 36.76 42.16 31.21
CA ALA A 285 37.50 41.84 30.03
C ALA A 285 38.56 40.75 30.23
N ALA A 286 39.04 40.28 29.06
CA ALA A 286 40.29 39.59 28.77
C ALA A 286 40.28 38.06 29.01
N GLU A 287 40.72 37.24 28.09
CA GLU A 287 42.08 37.18 27.53
C GLU A 287 42.04 36.30 26.25
N GLN A 288 42.68 36.79 25.24
CA GLN A 288 43.21 35.95 24.14
C GLN A 288 44.50 35.28 24.62
N PRO A 289 44.86 34.12 24.14
CA PRO A 289 46.24 33.82 23.88
C PRO A 289 46.51 33.59 22.38
N ASP A 290 47.58 34.28 22.03
CA ASP A 290 48.38 34.14 20.85
C ASP A 290 48.83 32.70 20.53
N GLY A 291 48.96 32.43 19.32
CA GLY A 291 49.75 31.89 18.35
C GLY A 291 50.97 30.97 18.64
N GLN A 292 51.30 30.28 17.52
CA GLN A 292 52.56 29.60 17.22
C GLN A 292 52.60 28.09 17.57
N ALA A 293 52.62 27.22 16.63
CA ALA A 293 53.67 26.73 15.73
C ALA A 293 53.05 25.62 14.81
#